data_bfba55dd07567128b243a3f861d5e67d
#
_entry.id   bfba55dd07567128b243a3f861d5e67d
#
_cell.length_a   1.000
_cell.length_b   1.000
_cell.length_c   1.000
_cell.angle_alpha   90.00
_cell.angle_beta   90.00
_cell.angle_gamma   90.00
#
_symmetry.space_group_name_H-M   'P 1'
#
loop_
_entity.id
_entity.type
_entity.pdbx_description
1 polymer ?
#
loop_
_entity_poly.entity_id
_entity_poly.type
_entity_poly.pdbx_seq_one_letter_code
_entity_poly.pdbx_strand_id
1 'polypeptide(L)'
;MCGIVGYLGKKHDAYPILIKGLKRLEYRGYDSAGVALINEDGDLSVYKTKGKVADLEEFCTDKDITGHIGIAHTRWATHGEPSSVNAHPHYSQSKNLAIIHNGIIENYAEIKHNLMEKGIEFQSETDTEVLVQLIDYIQTKKNLSLLMAVQVALHQVIGAYAIALLDKRHPDTIIAARKQSPLVVGIGDGEFFLGSDASPIIEYTDKVVYLDDGNIAVMKLGEELKVVNILNEELSPEVQTVDMNLGQIEKGGYPHFMLKEIFEQPACLTNCMRGRINVEHDRVTLSALIDHRSKLLNAKRIIIVACGTSWHAGLIGKQMIETFCRIPVEVEYASEFRYRNPVVGESDVVIAISQSGETADTLAAVELAKSRGAFIYGICNAIGSSIPRATDTGTYIHVGPEIGVASTKAFTGQVTVLTMFALALADAKGTVSHDEYTKTVKELAQIPAMIKDLLKVNDQIADMARTFTYARNFLYLGRGFSYPVALEGALKLKEISYIHAEGYPAAEMKHGPIALIDSDMPVVAIATHNGMYEKVRSNIQEIKARQGRVIAIVTKGDTTISQIADAVIELPDTMDCLEPLVATIPLQLLAYHIAICKGKDVDQPRNLAKSVTVE
;
A
#
# COMPACT_ATOMS: atom_id res chain seq x y z
N MET A 1 -6.54 5.00 5.35
CA MET A 1 -7.16 3.70 5.71
C MET A 1 -7.11 3.52 7.22
N CYS A 2 -8.07 2.83 7.81
CA CYS A 2 -8.14 2.64 9.26
C CYS A 2 -7.61 1.24 9.66
N GLY A 3 -7.21 1.06 10.92
CA GLY A 3 -6.80 -0.22 11.47
C GLY A 3 -7.89 -0.82 12.36
N ILE A 4 -8.31 -2.05 12.08
CA ILE A 4 -9.19 -2.86 12.93
C ILE A 4 -8.36 -3.89 13.68
N VAL A 5 -8.59 -4.03 14.97
CA VAL A 5 -8.09 -5.14 15.80
C VAL A 5 -9.22 -5.65 16.67
N GLY A 6 -9.32 -6.97 16.83
CA GLY A 6 -10.24 -7.61 17.76
C GLY A 6 -9.58 -8.80 18.45
N TYR A 7 -10.04 -9.10 19.66
CA TYR A 7 -9.61 -10.26 20.42
C TYR A 7 -10.78 -10.85 21.21
N LEU A 8 -10.85 -12.17 21.21
CA LEU A 8 -11.77 -12.96 22.02
C LEU A 8 -11.02 -14.20 22.52
N GLY A 9 -10.83 -14.32 23.83
CA GLY A 9 -10.14 -15.47 24.42
C GLY A 9 -10.07 -15.39 25.94
N LYS A 10 -9.65 -16.47 26.59
CA LYS A 10 -9.45 -16.52 28.06
C LYS A 10 -7.99 -16.62 28.48
N LYS A 11 -7.07 -16.69 27.52
CA LYS A 11 -5.64 -16.84 27.81
C LYS A 11 -4.96 -15.53 28.16
N HIS A 12 -5.51 -14.42 27.65
CA HIS A 12 -4.91 -13.10 27.79
C HIS A 12 -5.97 -12.05 28.07
N ASP A 13 -5.56 -10.95 28.69
CA ASP A 13 -6.38 -9.74 28.74
C ASP A 13 -6.47 -9.13 27.34
N ALA A 14 -7.66 -8.66 26.95
CA ALA A 14 -7.91 -8.13 25.63
C ALA A 14 -7.12 -6.83 25.37
N TYR A 15 -7.10 -5.90 26.33
CA TYR A 15 -6.53 -4.58 26.16
C TYR A 15 -5.07 -4.56 25.66
N PRO A 16 -4.12 -5.30 26.29
CA PRO A 16 -2.73 -5.31 25.80
C PRO A 16 -2.57 -5.82 24.38
N ILE A 17 -3.37 -6.83 23.98
CA ILE A 17 -3.37 -7.38 22.62
C ILE A 17 -3.88 -6.34 21.63
N LEU A 18 -5.00 -5.69 21.97
CA LEU A 18 -5.63 -4.67 21.13
C LEU A 18 -4.71 -3.48 20.91
N ILE A 19 -4.12 -2.94 21.97
CA ILE A 19 -3.20 -1.80 21.87
C ILE A 19 -1.94 -2.16 21.07
N LYS A 20 -1.35 -3.33 21.31
CA LYS A 20 -0.19 -3.81 20.55
C LYS A 20 -0.53 -3.99 19.07
N GLY A 21 -1.71 -4.53 18.80
CA GLY A 21 -2.23 -4.66 17.44
C GLY A 21 -2.45 -3.32 16.76
N LEU A 22 -3.04 -2.34 17.47
CA LEU A 22 -3.22 -0.98 16.94
C LEU A 22 -1.89 -0.30 16.63
N LYS A 23 -0.87 -0.44 17.48
CA LYS A 23 0.49 0.08 17.22
C LYS A 23 1.08 -0.47 15.92
N ARG A 24 0.81 -1.74 15.61
CA ARG A 24 1.23 -2.39 14.37
C ARG A 24 0.44 -1.93 13.15
N LEU A 25 -0.80 -1.44 13.34
CA LEU A 25 -1.67 -0.92 12.29
C LEU A 25 -1.68 0.62 12.21
N GLU A 26 -0.92 1.32 13.05
CA GLU A 26 -0.94 2.78 13.11
C GLU A 26 -0.54 3.44 11.79
N TYR A 27 0.29 2.77 10.96
CA TYR A 27 0.62 3.20 9.61
C TYR A 27 -0.61 3.31 8.67
N ARG A 28 -1.73 2.67 9.03
CA ARG A 28 -3.00 2.74 8.28
C ARG A 28 -3.82 3.99 8.61
N GLY A 29 -3.76 4.48 9.85
CA GLY A 29 -4.50 5.65 10.29
C GLY A 29 -4.05 6.06 11.69
N TYR A 30 -3.94 7.36 11.93
CA TYR A 30 -3.40 7.92 13.17
C TYR A 30 -4.05 9.26 13.56
N ASP A 31 -5.26 9.55 13.05
CA ASP A 31 -6.01 10.77 13.37
C ASP A 31 -6.73 10.66 14.71
N SER A 32 -7.16 9.45 15.04
CA SER A 32 -7.77 9.11 16.31
C SER A 32 -7.69 7.62 16.57
N ALA A 33 -7.77 7.21 17.84
CA ALA A 33 -7.75 5.82 18.24
C ALA A 33 -8.80 5.55 19.34
N GLY A 34 -9.23 4.28 19.46
CA GLY A 34 -10.13 3.89 20.53
C GLY A 34 -10.28 2.38 20.66
N VAL A 35 -10.82 1.98 21.79
CA VAL A 35 -11.05 0.59 22.20
C VAL A 35 -12.42 0.43 22.84
N ALA A 36 -13.08 -0.69 22.57
CA ALA A 36 -14.25 -1.15 23.30
C ALA A 36 -13.94 -2.51 23.95
N LEU A 37 -14.32 -2.66 25.21
CA LEU A 37 -14.09 -3.86 26.02
C LEU A 37 -15.38 -4.26 26.71
N ILE A 38 -15.59 -5.55 26.89
CA ILE A 38 -16.60 -6.06 27.84
C ILE A 38 -15.83 -6.68 29.00
N ASN A 39 -16.03 -6.13 30.20
CA ASN A 39 -15.38 -6.60 31.41
C ASN A 39 -16.02 -7.88 31.95
N GLU A 40 -15.50 -8.42 33.05
CA GLU A 40 -16.00 -9.64 33.67
C GLU A 40 -17.44 -9.48 34.26
N ASP A 41 -17.84 -8.26 34.59
CA ASP A 41 -19.18 -7.93 35.06
C ASP A 41 -20.21 -7.81 33.90
N GLY A 42 -19.74 -7.91 32.65
CA GLY A 42 -20.56 -7.79 31.45
C GLY A 42 -20.81 -6.35 31.02
N ASP A 43 -20.11 -5.38 31.59
CA ASP A 43 -20.23 -3.98 31.20
C ASP A 43 -19.39 -3.66 29.98
N LEU A 44 -20.03 -2.98 28.99
CA LEU A 44 -19.40 -2.52 27.78
C LEU A 44 -18.84 -1.11 27.97
N SER A 45 -17.52 -0.99 27.93
CA SER A 45 -16.79 0.28 28.03
C SER A 45 -16.17 0.66 26.70
N VAL A 46 -16.24 1.96 26.33
CA VAL A 46 -15.57 2.51 25.13
C VAL A 46 -14.70 3.69 25.56
N TYR A 47 -13.42 3.59 25.20
CA TYR A 47 -12.42 4.63 25.41
C TYR A 47 -11.87 5.06 24.07
N LYS A 48 -11.90 6.35 23.78
CA LYS A 48 -11.46 6.89 22.48
C LYS A 48 -10.98 8.33 22.59
N THR A 49 -9.96 8.64 21.80
CA THR A 49 -9.35 9.97 21.78
C THR A 49 -8.90 10.37 20.38
N LYS A 50 -8.75 11.68 20.17
CA LYS A 50 -8.04 12.23 19.02
C LYS A 50 -6.53 12.00 19.21
N GLY A 51 -5.81 11.63 18.16
CA GLY A 51 -4.37 11.42 18.16
C GLY A 51 -3.98 9.98 17.94
N LYS A 52 -2.73 9.65 18.27
CA LYS A 52 -2.09 8.36 18.06
C LYS A 52 -2.49 7.33 19.12
N VAL A 53 -2.08 6.08 18.95
CA VAL A 53 -2.31 5.00 19.92
C VAL A 53 -1.67 5.32 21.28
N ALA A 54 -0.54 6.03 21.31
CA ALA A 54 0.09 6.48 22.55
C ALA A 54 -0.82 7.42 23.36
N ASP A 55 -1.56 8.32 22.69
CA ASP A 55 -2.52 9.22 23.35
C ASP A 55 -3.70 8.43 23.94
N LEU A 56 -4.12 7.34 23.28
CA LEU A 56 -5.13 6.43 23.81
C LEU A 56 -4.64 5.68 25.05
N GLU A 57 -3.39 5.20 25.05
CA GLU A 57 -2.79 4.54 26.22
C GLU A 57 -2.75 5.49 27.44
N GLU A 58 -2.31 6.73 27.23
CA GLU A 58 -2.30 7.75 28.27
C GLU A 58 -3.73 8.02 28.79
N PHE A 59 -4.69 8.16 27.90
CA PHE A 59 -6.10 8.36 28.24
C PHE A 59 -6.70 7.20 29.05
N CYS A 60 -6.22 5.97 28.84
CA CYS A 60 -6.72 4.76 29.50
C CYS A 60 -6.02 4.44 30.83
N THR A 61 -5.02 5.20 31.27
CA THR A 61 -4.19 4.89 32.44
C THR A 61 -5.00 4.72 33.74
N ASP A 62 -6.11 5.44 33.90
CA ASP A 62 -6.97 5.44 35.08
C ASP A 62 -8.34 4.79 34.82
N LYS A 63 -8.53 4.06 33.74
CA LYS A 63 -9.77 3.44 33.32
C LYS A 63 -9.80 1.95 33.63
N ASP A 64 -11.02 1.41 33.73
CA ASP A 64 -11.20 -0.04 33.75
C ASP A 64 -10.97 -0.60 32.32
N ILE A 65 -9.82 -1.24 32.16
CA ILE A 65 -9.39 -1.85 30.89
C ILE A 65 -9.41 -3.39 30.97
N THR A 66 -10.06 -3.94 31.99
CA THR A 66 -10.21 -5.39 32.18
C THR A 66 -11.15 -6.00 31.16
N GLY A 67 -10.98 -7.28 30.90
CA GLY A 67 -11.85 -8.05 30.00
C GLY A 67 -11.09 -8.97 29.06
N HIS A 68 -11.78 -10.00 28.61
CA HIS A 68 -11.26 -11.06 27.74
C HIS A 68 -11.78 -10.95 26.30
N ILE A 69 -12.59 -9.92 26.01
CA ILE A 69 -13.15 -9.63 24.69
C ILE A 69 -13.07 -8.13 24.43
N GLY A 70 -12.68 -7.76 23.21
CA GLY A 70 -12.64 -6.36 22.82
C GLY A 70 -12.39 -6.16 21.34
N ILE A 71 -12.68 -4.93 20.91
CA ILE A 71 -12.38 -4.43 19.56
C ILE A 71 -11.70 -3.06 19.66
N ALA A 72 -10.80 -2.76 18.76
CA ALA A 72 -10.05 -1.51 18.76
C ALA A 72 -9.81 -1.00 17.34
N HIS A 73 -9.59 0.31 17.22
CA HIS A 73 -9.55 0.99 15.95
C HIS A 73 -8.57 2.15 15.94
N THR A 74 -7.83 2.31 14.83
CA THR A 74 -7.14 3.55 14.47
C THR A 74 -7.81 4.14 13.24
N ARG A 75 -8.15 5.43 13.29
CA ARG A 75 -8.95 6.09 12.27
C ARG A 75 -8.09 6.97 11.35
N TRP A 76 -8.39 6.87 10.08
CA TRP A 76 -8.13 7.87 9.05
C TRP A 76 -9.47 8.51 8.68
N ALA A 77 -9.63 9.81 8.94
CA ALA A 77 -10.91 10.48 8.80
C ALA A 77 -11.36 10.59 7.34
N THR A 78 -12.55 10.08 7.04
CA THR A 78 -13.26 10.21 5.76
C THR A 78 -14.53 11.07 5.92
N HIS A 79 -15.34 10.80 6.96
CA HIS A 79 -16.55 11.54 7.31
C HIS A 79 -16.43 12.13 8.72
N GLY A 80 -16.64 13.43 8.87
CA GLY A 80 -16.43 14.18 10.11
C GLY A 80 -14.96 14.42 10.44
N GLU A 81 -14.66 15.58 11.04
CA GLU A 81 -13.30 15.97 11.40
C GLU A 81 -12.66 15.02 12.43
N PRO A 82 -11.31 14.97 12.50
CA PRO A 82 -10.62 14.23 13.56
C PRO A 82 -10.94 14.80 14.95
N SER A 83 -11.76 14.08 15.71
CA SER A 83 -12.17 14.45 17.06
C SER A 83 -12.43 13.20 17.89
N SER A 84 -12.45 13.32 19.23
CA SER A 84 -12.79 12.20 20.10
C SER A 84 -14.23 11.72 19.90
N VAL A 85 -15.16 12.58 19.49
CA VAL A 85 -16.56 12.22 19.22
C VAL A 85 -16.66 11.36 17.98
N ASN A 86 -15.94 11.73 16.90
CA ASN A 86 -15.93 11.02 15.62
C ASN A 86 -14.97 9.82 15.60
N ALA A 87 -14.17 9.61 16.66
CA ALA A 87 -13.32 8.42 16.80
C ALA A 87 -14.17 7.15 16.99
N HIS A 88 -13.66 6.02 16.51
CA HIS A 88 -14.22 4.69 16.76
C HIS A 88 -13.65 4.10 18.06
N PRO A 89 -14.38 3.17 18.73
CA PRO A 89 -15.70 2.61 18.43
C PRO A 89 -16.88 3.58 18.66
N HIS A 90 -18.00 3.30 18.00
CA HIS A 90 -19.27 3.99 18.25
C HIS A 90 -20.25 3.10 19.01
N TYR A 91 -21.00 3.73 19.94
CA TYR A 91 -22.10 3.07 20.65
C TYR A 91 -23.41 3.16 19.89
N SER A 92 -24.30 2.17 20.10
CA SER A 92 -25.73 2.37 19.91
C SER A 92 -26.31 3.28 20.99
N GLN A 93 -27.46 3.90 20.73
CA GLN A 93 -28.20 4.73 21.72
C GLN A 93 -28.56 3.95 22.99
N SER A 94 -28.84 2.66 22.86
CA SER A 94 -29.11 1.76 23.99
C SER A 94 -27.84 1.45 24.82
N LYS A 95 -26.65 1.76 24.32
CA LYS A 95 -25.34 1.38 24.87
C LYS A 95 -25.13 -0.14 25.01
N ASN A 96 -25.90 -0.93 24.25
CA ASN A 96 -25.74 -2.38 24.25
C ASN A 96 -24.71 -2.83 23.19
N LEU A 97 -24.56 -2.06 22.11
CA LEU A 97 -23.67 -2.39 21.00
C LEU A 97 -22.51 -1.39 20.90
N ALA A 98 -21.35 -1.89 20.53
CA ALA A 98 -20.22 -1.08 20.07
C ALA A 98 -19.70 -1.62 18.74
N ILE A 99 -19.38 -0.73 17.79
CA ILE A 99 -18.91 -1.07 16.45
C ILE A 99 -17.66 -0.29 16.07
N ILE A 100 -16.80 -0.95 15.33
CA ILE A 100 -15.72 -0.32 14.55
C ILE A 100 -15.94 -0.61 13.07
N HIS A 101 -15.47 0.28 12.19
CA HIS A 101 -15.74 0.21 10.77
C HIS A 101 -14.59 0.82 9.95
N ASN A 102 -14.20 0.10 8.93
CA ASN A 102 -13.39 0.58 7.81
C ASN A 102 -14.24 0.56 6.54
N GLY A 103 -14.32 1.66 5.85
CA GLY A 103 -15.12 1.78 4.64
C GLY A 103 -15.90 3.09 4.58
N ILE A 104 -16.85 3.12 3.67
CA ILE A 104 -17.81 4.23 3.51
C ILE A 104 -19.20 3.64 3.23
N ILE A 105 -20.19 4.09 3.99
CA ILE A 105 -21.59 3.77 3.75
C ILE A 105 -22.20 4.93 2.96
N GLU A 106 -22.34 4.75 1.66
CA GLU A 106 -22.74 5.82 0.73
C GLU A 106 -24.17 6.34 0.99
N ASN A 107 -25.09 5.46 1.35
CA ASN A 107 -26.48 5.81 1.65
C ASN A 107 -26.75 6.14 3.14
N TYR A 108 -25.68 6.47 3.91
CA TYR A 108 -25.81 6.74 5.35
C TYR A 108 -26.78 7.89 5.66
N ALA A 109 -26.84 8.92 4.82
CA ALA A 109 -27.70 10.10 5.04
C ALA A 109 -29.20 9.74 5.02
N GLU A 110 -29.60 8.87 4.09
CA GLU A 110 -30.98 8.37 3.99
C GLU A 110 -31.33 7.49 5.20
N ILE A 111 -30.43 6.57 5.58
CA ILE A 111 -30.61 5.69 6.74
C ILE A 111 -30.71 6.53 8.03
N LYS A 112 -29.83 7.54 8.18
CA LYS A 112 -29.82 8.46 9.32
C LYS A 112 -31.16 9.20 9.45
N HIS A 113 -31.66 9.77 8.35
CA HIS A 113 -32.93 10.48 8.33
C HIS A 113 -34.08 9.57 8.79
N ASN A 114 -34.18 8.36 8.24
CA ASN A 114 -35.19 7.36 8.59
C ASN A 114 -35.12 6.93 10.07
N LEU A 115 -33.93 6.89 10.67
CA LEU A 115 -33.73 6.56 12.08
C LEU A 115 -34.11 7.74 13.00
N MET A 116 -33.79 8.98 12.58
CA MET A 116 -34.19 10.19 13.32
C MET A 116 -35.73 10.32 13.43
N GLU A 117 -36.46 10.00 12.37
CA GLU A 117 -37.93 9.96 12.39
C GLU A 117 -38.47 8.93 13.39
N LYS A 118 -37.67 7.92 13.74
CA LYS A 118 -38.01 6.89 14.73
C LYS A 118 -37.52 7.22 16.15
N GLY A 119 -36.99 8.43 16.35
CA GLY A 119 -36.55 8.92 17.66
C GLY A 119 -35.11 8.51 18.04
N ILE A 120 -34.27 8.11 17.06
CA ILE A 120 -32.88 7.82 17.32
C ILE A 120 -32.08 9.13 17.21
N GLU A 121 -31.29 9.40 18.24
CA GLU A 121 -30.38 10.55 18.30
C GLU A 121 -28.96 10.16 17.89
N PHE A 122 -28.25 11.07 17.24
CA PHE A 122 -26.88 10.88 16.77
C PHE A 122 -25.94 11.88 17.44
N GLN A 123 -24.76 11.40 17.85
CA GLN A 123 -23.76 12.22 18.52
C GLN A 123 -22.60 12.60 17.60
N SER A 124 -22.32 11.76 16.60
CA SER A 124 -21.21 11.96 15.67
C SER A 124 -21.68 12.31 14.25
N GLU A 125 -20.73 12.69 13.44
CA GLU A 125 -20.93 12.97 12.01
C GLU A 125 -20.62 11.74 11.13
N THR A 126 -20.30 10.59 11.75
CA THR A 126 -19.81 9.42 11.02
C THR A 126 -20.95 8.55 10.48
N ASP A 127 -20.71 7.96 9.34
CA ASP A 127 -21.55 6.90 8.76
C ASP A 127 -21.58 5.62 9.63
N THR A 128 -20.51 5.39 10.39
CA THR A 128 -20.38 4.24 11.31
C THR A 128 -21.39 4.28 12.44
N GLU A 129 -21.65 5.46 13.03
CA GLU A 129 -22.69 5.57 14.04
C GLU A 129 -24.06 5.22 13.47
N VAL A 130 -24.32 5.59 12.22
CA VAL A 130 -25.58 5.25 11.54
C VAL A 130 -25.76 3.73 11.46
N LEU A 131 -24.69 2.99 11.18
CA LEU A 131 -24.76 1.53 11.08
C LEU A 131 -25.05 0.87 12.44
N VAL A 132 -24.41 1.28 13.53
CA VAL A 132 -24.67 0.68 14.84
C VAL A 132 -26.08 0.99 15.34
N GLN A 133 -26.58 2.20 15.06
CA GLN A 133 -27.96 2.57 15.39
C GLN A 133 -28.97 1.75 14.58
N LEU A 134 -28.70 1.50 13.29
CA LEU A 134 -29.52 0.66 12.44
C LEU A 134 -29.61 -0.78 12.96
N ILE A 135 -28.45 -1.38 13.31
CA ILE A 135 -28.39 -2.75 13.83
C ILE A 135 -29.17 -2.87 15.15
N ASP A 136 -28.93 -1.95 16.09
CA ASP A 136 -29.63 -1.96 17.41
C ASP A 136 -31.13 -1.76 17.27
N TYR A 137 -31.54 -0.84 16.39
CA TYR A 137 -32.97 -0.62 16.09
C TYR A 137 -33.64 -1.88 15.53
N ILE A 138 -33.01 -2.53 14.53
CA ILE A 138 -33.52 -3.76 13.91
C ILE A 138 -33.60 -4.88 14.96
N GLN A 139 -32.53 -5.09 15.72
CA GLN A 139 -32.44 -6.12 16.72
C GLN A 139 -33.57 -5.98 17.78
N THR A 140 -33.73 -4.77 18.32
CA THR A 140 -34.70 -4.48 19.38
C THR A 140 -36.13 -4.53 18.86
N LYS A 141 -36.42 -3.88 17.72
CA LYS A 141 -37.81 -3.80 17.21
C LYS A 141 -38.34 -5.12 16.66
N LYS A 142 -37.47 -5.96 16.09
CA LYS A 142 -37.88 -7.24 15.49
C LYS A 142 -37.58 -8.43 16.42
N ASN A 143 -36.98 -8.18 17.57
CA ASN A 143 -36.54 -9.23 18.52
C ASN A 143 -35.71 -10.32 17.82
N LEU A 144 -34.69 -9.89 17.02
CA LEU A 144 -33.82 -10.76 16.24
C LEU A 144 -32.54 -11.10 17.03
N SER A 145 -31.94 -12.24 16.70
CA SER A 145 -30.56 -12.50 17.13
C SER A 145 -29.60 -11.44 16.55
N LEU A 146 -28.44 -11.23 17.19
CA LEU A 146 -27.47 -10.27 16.73
C LEU A 146 -27.04 -10.53 15.27
N LEU A 147 -26.74 -11.79 14.93
CA LEU A 147 -26.38 -12.17 13.57
C LEU A 147 -27.46 -11.79 12.55
N MET A 148 -28.72 -12.12 12.84
CA MET A 148 -29.83 -11.77 11.94
C MET A 148 -30.03 -10.25 11.82
N ALA A 149 -29.86 -9.51 12.90
CA ALA A 149 -29.94 -8.05 12.87
C ALA A 149 -28.83 -7.43 11.99
N VAL A 150 -27.60 -7.94 12.10
CA VAL A 150 -26.48 -7.54 11.24
C VAL A 150 -26.78 -7.85 9.77
N GLN A 151 -27.23 -9.07 9.45
CA GLN A 151 -27.59 -9.46 8.08
C GLN A 151 -28.66 -8.52 7.48
N VAL A 152 -29.74 -8.26 8.23
CA VAL A 152 -30.81 -7.36 7.77
C VAL A 152 -30.33 -5.92 7.63
N ALA A 153 -29.44 -5.45 8.48
CA ALA A 153 -28.85 -4.12 8.35
C ALA A 153 -27.95 -4.01 7.12
N LEU A 154 -27.05 -4.98 6.92
CA LEU A 154 -26.10 -4.99 5.80
C LEU A 154 -26.78 -5.15 4.44
N HIS A 155 -27.97 -5.74 4.38
CA HIS A 155 -28.80 -5.73 3.16
C HIS A 155 -29.28 -4.32 2.75
N GLN A 156 -29.38 -3.38 3.69
CA GLN A 156 -29.81 -2.01 3.43
C GLN A 156 -28.64 -1.07 3.13
N VAL A 157 -27.41 -1.52 3.35
CA VAL A 157 -26.19 -0.71 3.20
C VAL A 157 -25.67 -0.76 1.76
N ILE A 158 -25.45 0.42 1.19
CA ILE A 158 -24.73 0.59 -0.07
C ILE A 158 -23.34 1.14 0.27
N GLY A 159 -22.28 0.52 -0.27
CA GLY A 159 -20.90 0.94 -0.06
C GLY A 159 -19.99 -0.19 0.40
N ALA A 160 -18.78 0.20 0.81
CA ALA A 160 -17.72 -0.68 1.30
C ALA A 160 -17.71 -0.73 2.83
N TYR A 161 -17.49 -1.92 3.41
CA TYR A 161 -17.34 -2.06 4.86
C TYR A 161 -16.45 -3.24 5.26
N ALA A 162 -15.68 -3.03 6.32
CA ALA A 162 -15.19 -4.07 7.21
C ALA A 162 -15.57 -3.65 8.62
N ILE A 163 -16.38 -4.44 9.32
CA ILE A 163 -16.91 -4.12 10.63
C ILE A 163 -16.55 -5.20 11.65
N ALA A 164 -16.40 -4.77 12.91
CA ALA A 164 -16.45 -5.67 14.06
C ALA A 164 -17.38 -5.09 15.12
N LEU A 165 -18.17 -5.95 15.75
CA LEU A 165 -19.28 -5.59 16.63
C LEU A 165 -19.21 -6.39 17.93
N LEU A 166 -19.40 -5.68 19.06
CA LEU A 166 -19.63 -6.23 20.39
C LEU A 166 -21.08 -5.97 20.81
N ASP A 167 -21.68 -6.95 21.49
CA ASP A 167 -22.98 -6.81 22.16
C ASP A 167 -22.84 -7.25 23.62
N LYS A 168 -23.06 -6.34 24.56
CA LYS A 168 -22.92 -6.67 25.99
C LYS A 168 -23.89 -7.76 26.46
N ARG A 169 -24.96 -8.04 25.71
CA ARG A 169 -25.90 -9.15 25.97
C ARG A 169 -25.33 -10.52 25.55
N HIS A 170 -24.22 -10.50 24.76
CA HIS A 170 -23.51 -11.66 24.27
C HIS A 170 -21.98 -11.47 24.48
N PRO A 171 -21.53 -11.46 25.75
CA PRO A 171 -20.14 -11.08 26.11
C PRO A 171 -19.08 -12.11 25.69
N ASP A 172 -19.50 -13.19 25.06
CA ASP A 172 -18.66 -14.29 24.55
C ASP A 172 -18.54 -14.30 23.01
N THR A 173 -19.04 -13.25 22.34
CA THR A 173 -19.21 -13.28 20.88
C THR A 173 -18.74 -11.97 20.22
N ILE A 174 -17.93 -12.08 19.17
CA ILE A 174 -17.64 -11.01 18.22
C ILE A 174 -18.28 -11.38 16.87
N ILE A 175 -19.00 -10.43 16.26
CA ILE A 175 -19.43 -10.55 14.87
C ILE A 175 -18.60 -9.61 14.01
N ALA A 176 -18.06 -10.12 12.92
CA ALA A 176 -17.31 -9.34 11.95
C ALA A 176 -17.85 -9.60 10.54
N ALA A 177 -17.93 -8.56 9.71
CA ALA A 177 -18.41 -8.68 8.34
C ALA A 177 -17.58 -7.85 7.38
N ARG A 178 -17.51 -8.27 6.13
CA ARG A 178 -16.70 -7.64 5.10
C ARG A 178 -17.44 -7.47 3.78
N LYS A 179 -17.20 -6.32 3.13
CA LYS A 179 -17.46 -6.06 1.70
C LYS A 179 -16.45 -5.01 1.23
N GLN A 180 -15.56 -5.36 0.30
CA GLN A 180 -14.51 -4.55 -0.32
C GLN A 180 -13.36 -4.13 0.61
N SER A 181 -13.60 -3.78 1.88
CA SER A 181 -12.54 -3.44 2.83
C SER A 181 -11.92 -4.72 3.46
N PRO A 182 -10.58 -4.83 3.62
CA PRO A 182 -9.94 -6.06 4.07
C PRO A 182 -10.24 -6.39 5.54
N LEU A 183 -10.43 -7.69 5.83
CA LEU A 183 -10.63 -8.21 7.18
C LEU A 183 -10.16 -9.67 7.27
N VAL A 184 -9.38 -9.97 8.31
CA VAL A 184 -8.72 -11.25 8.53
C VAL A 184 -9.06 -11.75 9.93
N VAL A 185 -9.45 -13.01 10.06
CA VAL A 185 -9.67 -13.69 11.34
C VAL A 185 -8.50 -14.64 11.61
N GLY A 186 -7.83 -14.50 12.76
CA GLY A 186 -6.84 -15.44 13.26
C GLY A 186 -7.48 -16.49 14.15
N ILE A 187 -7.10 -17.76 13.97
CA ILE A 187 -7.58 -18.90 14.76
C ILE A 187 -6.46 -19.35 15.69
N GLY A 188 -6.60 -19.04 16.98
CA GLY A 188 -5.71 -19.53 18.03
C GLY A 188 -6.24 -20.78 18.71
N ASP A 189 -5.56 -21.23 19.77
CA ASP A 189 -5.98 -22.36 20.57
C ASP A 189 -7.02 -21.93 21.63
N GLY A 190 -8.29 -22.01 21.26
CA GLY A 190 -9.44 -21.56 22.07
C GLY A 190 -9.60 -20.04 22.12
N GLU A 191 -9.06 -19.32 21.17
CA GLU A 191 -9.12 -17.87 21.06
C GLU A 191 -9.17 -17.42 19.60
N PHE A 192 -9.72 -16.21 19.40
CA PHE A 192 -9.82 -15.58 18.08
C PHE A 192 -9.17 -14.21 18.08
N PHE A 193 -8.57 -13.89 16.97
CA PHE A 193 -7.99 -12.59 16.65
C PHE A 193 -8.65 -12.02 15.40
N LEU A 194 -8.73 -10.70 15.32
CA LEU A 194 -9.26 -10.01 14.15
C LEU A 194 -8.31 -8.89 13.77
N GLY A 195 -8.09 -8.67 12.49
CA GLY A 195 -7.26 -7.60 11.99
C GLY A 195 -7.64 -7.13 10.60
N SER A 196 -7.32 -5.87 10.28
CA SER A 196 -7.39 -5.37 8.89
C SER A 196 -6.37 -6.02 7.98
N ASP A 197 -5.28 -6.55 8.55
CA ASP A 197 -4.30 -7.43 7.94
C ASP A 197 -3.74 -8.39 8.99
N ALA A 198 -2.82 -9.27 8.60
CA ALA A 198 -2.27 -10.28 9.50
C ALA A 198 -1.27 -9.74 10.54
N SER A 199 -0.76 -8.50 10.42
CA SER A 199 0.30 -7.96 11.29
C SER A 199 -0.01 -8.00 12.79
N PRO A 200 -1.24 -7.68 13.27
CA PRO A 200 -1.57 -7.80 14.69
C PRO A 200 -1.73 -9.24 15.17
N ILE A 201 -1.91 -10.20 14.26
CA ILE A 201 -2.29 -11.59 14.53
C ILE A 201 -1.09 -12.53 14.64
N ILE A 202 -0.06 -12.33 13.81
CA ILE A 202 1.05 -13.29 13.58
C ILE A 202 1.86 -13.65 14.81
N GLU A 203 1.82 -12.85 15.87
CA GLU A 203 2.49 -13.15 17.14
C GLU A 203 1.79 -14.28 17.90
N TYR A 204 0.50 -14.46 17.67
CA TYR A 204 -0.35 -15.35 18.43
C TYR A 204 -0.73 -16.60 17.65
N THR A 205 -0.91 -16.47 16.33
CA THR A 205 -1.24 -17.59 15.43
C THR A 205 -0.81 -17.30 14.01
N ASP A 206 -0.39 -18.34 13.29
CA ASP A 206 -0.11 -18.32 11.86
C ASP A 206 -1.33 -18.76 11.01
N LYS A 207 -2.39 -19.26 11.66
CA LYS A 207 -3.60 -19.73 11.00
C LYS A 207 -4.60 -18.60 10.86
N VAL A 208 -4.90 -18.23 9.62
CA VAL A 208 -5.82 -17.12 9.32
C VAL A 208 -6.87 -17.51 8.29
N VAL A 209 -8.01 -16.82 8.37
CA VAL A 209 -9.07 -16.82 7.36
C VAL A 209 -9.22 -15.41 6.81
N TYR A 210 -8.99 -15.23 5.53
CA TYR A 210 -9.32 -13.99 4.82
C TYR A 210 -10.79 -14.05 4.44
N LEU A 211 -11.60 -13.13 4.98
CA LEU A 211 -13.01 -13.09 4.63
C LEU A 211 -13.20 -12.61 3.19
N ASP A 212 -14.15 -13.18 2.47
CA ASP A 212 -14.60 -12.71 1.16
C ASP A 212 -15.74 -11.71 1.28
N ASP A 213 -16.06 -11.03 0.18
CA ASP A 213 -17.13 -10.04 0.15
C ASP A 213 -18.49 -10.67 0.43
N GLY A 214 -19.23 -10.03 1.33
CA GLY A 214 -20.52 -10.53 1.82
C GLY A 214 -20.42 -11.60 2.91
N ASN A 215 -19.21 -11.97 3.35
CA ASN A 215 -19.03 -12.92 4.45
C ASN A 215 -19.16 -12.25 5.81
N ILE A 216 -19.75 -12.99 6.74
CA ILE A 216 -19.94 -12.63 8.15
C ILE A 216 -19.31 -13.74 8.98
N ALA A 217 -18.30 -13.40 9.77
CA ALA A 217 -17.68 -14.29 10.74
C ALA A 217 -18.34 -14.12 12.11
N VAL A 218 -18.69 -15.23 12.71
CA VAL A 218 -19.17 -15.33 14.09
C VAL A 218 -18.11 -16.04 14.89
N MET A 219 -17.39 -15.28 15.70
CA MET A 219 -16.39 -15.77 16.64
C MET A 219 -17.03 -15.89 18.00
N LYS A 220 -17.21 -17.11 18.50
CA LYS A 220 -17.79 -17.38 19.82
C LYS A 220 -16.86 -18.22 20.67
N LEU A 221 -16.68 -17.81 21.90
CA LEU A 221 -15.78 -18.47 22.82
C LEU A 221 -16.16 -19.94 23.06
N GLY A 222 -15.22 -20.84 22.84
CA GLY A 222 -15.43 -22.28 23.00
C GLY A 222 -16.13 -22.98 21.81
N GLU A 223 -16.42 -22.25 20.75
CA GLU A 223 -16.94 -22.80 19.50
C GLU A 223 -15.92 -22.65 18.36
N GLU A 224 -16.09 -23.41 17.26
CA GLU A 224 -15.30 -23.21 16.04
C GLU A 224 -15.75 -21.93 15.32
N LEU A 225 -14.84 -21.37 14.50
CA LEU A 225 -15.16 -20.23 13.67
C LEU A 225 -16.31 -20.56 12.72
N LYS A 226 -17.39 -19.84 12.82
CA LYS A 226 -18.51 -19.94 11.90
C LYS A 226 -18.48 -18.78 10.91
N VAL A 227 -18.55 -19.08 9.61
CA VAL A 227 -18.68 -18.08 8.55
C VAL A 227 -19.99 -18.32 7.81
N VAL A 228 -20.75 -17.24 7.63
CA VAL A 228 -22.01 -17.26 6.87
C VAL A 228 -21.99 -16.12 5.86
N ASN A 229 -22.78 -16.21 4.82
CA ASN A 229 -23.00 -15.06 3.94
C ASN A 229 -24.20 -14.22 4.41
N ILE A 230 -24.44 -13.12 3.70
CA ILE A 230 -25.54 -12.19 4.00
C ILE A 230 -26.93 -12.85 3.86
N LEU A 231 -27.05 -13.98 3.15
CA LEU A 231 -28.27 -14.79 3.01
C LEU A 231 -28.40 -15.89 4.08
N ASN A 232 -27.50 -15.92 5.07
CA ASN A 232 -27.42 -16.92 6.13
C ASN A 232 -27.06 -18.34 5.65
N GLU A 233 -26.41 -18.46 4.51
CA GLU A 233 -25.82 -19.72 4.07
C GLU A 233 -24.49 -19.92 4.78
N GLU A 234 -24.28 -21.10 5.36
CA GLU A 234 -23.04 -21.47 6.04
C GLU A 234 -21.95 -21.79 5.02
N LEU A 235 -20.77 -21.19 5.22
CA LEU A 235 -19.62 -21.35 4.34
C LEU A 235 -18.50 -22.10 5.06
N SER A 236 -17.71 -22.85 4.30
CA SER A 236 -16.49 -23.48 4.81
C SER A 236 -15.30 -22.58 4.47
N PRO A 237 -14.79 -21.81 5.43
CA PRO A 237 -13.69 -20.89 5.16
C PRO A 237 -12.38 -21.64 4.92
N GLU A 238 -11.57 -21.18 3.98
CA GLU A 238 -10.23 -21.69 3.75
C GLU A 238 -9.28 -21.13 4.81
N VAL A 239 -8.69 -22.00 5.63
CA VAL A 239 -7.66 -21.63 6.60
C VAL A 239 -6.31 -21.61 5.90
N GLN A 240 -5.65 -20.47 5.90
CA GLN A 240 -4.34 -20.27 5.30
C GLN A 240 -3.28 -20.10 6.39
N THR A 241 -2.04 -20.52 6.10
CA THR A 241 -0.89 -20.29 6.97
C THR A 241 -0.12 -19.05 6.49
N VAL A 242 0.10 -18.10 7.37
CA VAL A 242 0.85 -16.87 7.07
C VAL A 242 2.33 -17.09 7.39
N ASP A 243 3.17 -17.05 6.36
CA ASP A 243 4.63 -17.07 6.51
C ASP A 243 5.16 -15.62 6.66
N MET A 244 5.00 -15.06 7.85
CA MET A 244 5.49 -13.74 8.23
C MET A 244 6.14 -13.80 9.61
N ASN A 245 7.27 -13.11 9.78
CA ASN A 245 7.99 -13.12 11.05
C ASN A 245 8.00 -11.71 11.71
N LEU A 246 8.01 -11.65 13.04
CA LEU A 246 7.96 -10.41 13.82
C LEU A 246 9.08 -9.43 13.48
N GLY A 247 10.30 -9.91 13.22
CA GLY A 247 11.43 -9.05 12.86
C GLY A 247 11.21 -8.24 11.58
N GLN A 248 10.32 -8.71 10.71
CA GLN A 248 9.98 -7.98 9.47
C GLN A 248 9.14 -6.73 9.73
N ILE A 249 8.34 -6.72 10.79
CA ILE A 249 7.43 -5.62 11.17
C ILE A 249 7.98 -4.74 12.30
N GLU A 250 9.24 -4.91 12.67
CA GLU A 250 9.96 -4.08 13.65
C GLU A 250 11.03 -3.24 12.96
N LYS A 251 11.44 -2.12 13.58
CA LYS A 251 12.46 -1.22 13.00
C LYS A 251 13.88 -1.82 12.93
N GLY A 252 14.16 -2.88 13.67
CA GLY A 252 15.44 -3.60 13.60
C GLY A 252 16.67 -2.74 13.88
N GLY A 253 16.58 -1.76 14.78
CA GLY A 253 17.68 -0.83 15.12
C GLY A 253 17.74 0.43 14.26
N TYR A 254 16.93 0.56 13.21
CA TYR A 254 16.81 1.79 12.44
C TYR A 254 15.91 2.81 13.15
N PRO A 255 16.17 4.13 12.99
CA PRO A 255 15.33 5.16 13.58
C PRO A 255 13.91 5.18 12.98
N HIS A 256 13.78 4.84 11.69
CA HIS A 256 12.54 4.87 10.94
C HIS A 256 12.37 3.63 10.05
N PHE A 257 11.11 3.23 9.80
CA PHE A 257 10.80 2.15 8.87
C PHE A 257 11.26 2.47 7.45
N MET A 258 11.03 3.70 6.97
CA MET A 258 11.47 4.09 5.64
C MET A 258 12.97 3.87 5.42
N LEU A 259 13.82 4.24 6.39
CA LEU A 259 15.26 4.01 6.25
C LEU A 259 15.59 2.52 6.26
N LYS A 260 14.99 1.73 7.16
CA LYS A 260 15.12 0.28 7.17
C LYS A 260 14.77 -0.31 5.80
N GLU A 261 13.62 0.07 5.25
CA GLU A 261 13.09 -0.43 3.99
C GLU A 261 13.96 -0.04 2.79
N ILE A 262 14.62 1.13 2.82
CA ILE A 262 15.63 1.51 1.83
C ILE A 262 16.84 0.57 1.91
N PHE A 263 17.33 0.28 3.13
CA PHE A 263 18.49 -0.59 3.35
C PHE A 263 18.20 -2.08 3.14
N GLU A 264 16.95 -2.51 3.22
CA GLU A 264 16.52 -3.88 2.94
C GLU A 264 16.48 -4.23 1.45
N GLN A 265 16.48 -3.25 0.55
CA GLN A 265 16.27 -3.48 -0.88
C GLN A 265 17.21 -4.54 -1.49
N PRO A 266 18.51 -4.62 -1.17
CA PRO A 266 19.35 -5.70 -1.68
C PRO A 266 18.82 -7.10 -1.37
N ALA A 267 18.42 -7.33 -0.12
CA ALA A 267 17.86 -8.61 0.32
C ALA A 267 16.47 -8.86 -0.29
N CYS A 268 15.63 -7.81 -0.38
CA CYS A 268 14.31 -7.87 -0.98
C CYS A 268 14.36 -8.25 -2.46
N LEU A 269 15.26 -7.66 -3.24
CA LEU A 269 15.43 -8.00 -4.64
C LEU A 269 15.99 -9.40 -4.85
N THR A 270 16.91 -9.85 -3.97
CA THR A 270 17.37 -11.24 -3.97
C THR A 270 16.19 -12.21 -3.73
N ASN A 271 15.31 -11.90 -2.78
CA ASN A 271 14.11 -12.71 -2.53
C ASN A 271 13.11 -12.66 -3.70
N CYS A 272 12.93 -11.48 -4.30
CA CYS A 272 12.07 -11.30 -5.47
C CYS A 272 12.51 -12.18 -6.66
N MET A 273 13.82 -12.34 -6.85
CA MET A 273 14.41 -13.14 -7.93
C MET A 273 14.58 -14.62 -7.58
N ARG A 274 14.49 -14.99 -6.30
CA ARG A 274 14.74 -16.37 -5.83
C ARG A 274 13.83 -17.38 -6.53
N GLY A 275 14.43 -18.41 -7.12
CA GLY A 275 13.74 -19.46 -7.87
C GLY A 275 13.18 -19.02 -9.24
N ARG A 276 13.35 -17.74 -9.59
CA ARG A 276 12.87 -17.16 -10.85
C ARG A 276 14.00 -16.85 -11.84
N ILE A 277 15.17 -16.51 -11.33
CA ILE A 277 16.38 -16.31 -12.14
C ILE A 277 17.34 -17.47 -11.90
N ASN A 278 17.72 -18.15 -12.98
CA ASN A 278 18.78 -19.15 -12.99
C ASN A 278 19.92 -18.63 -13.86
N VAL A 279 20.99 -18.14 -13.23
CA VAL A 279 22.16 -17.54 -13.91
C VAL A 279 23.00 -18.60 -14.62
N GLU A 280 23.03 -19.85 -14.13
CA GLU A 280 23.80 -20.96 -14.76
C GLU A 280 23.20 -21.40 -16.10
N HIS A 281 21.90 -21.26 -16.23
CA HIS A 281 21.15 -21.63 -17.43
C HIS A 281 20.63 -20.42 -18.21
N ASP A 282 21.04 -19.22 -17.85
CA ASP A 282 20.63 -17.96 -18.45
C ASP A 282 19.11 -17.87 -18.64
N ARG A 283 18.34 -18.16 -17.56
CA ARG A 283 16.89 -18.33 -17.68
C ARG A 283 16.11 -17.55 -16.63
N VAL A 284 15.05 -16.88 -17.09
CA VAL A 284 13.98 -16.34 -16.22
C VAL A 284 12.76 -17.25 -16.30
N THR A 285 12.23 -17.63 -15.15
CA THR A 285 11.05 -18.50 -15.04
C THR A 285 9.98 -17.83 -14.20
N LEU A 286 8.81 -17.59 -14.78
CA LEU A 286 7.62 -17.11 -14.09
C LEU A 286 6.49 -18.13 -14.33
N SER A 287 6.01 -18.78 -13.26
CA SER A 287 4.95 -19.82 -13.36
C SER A 287 3.71 -19.28 -14.07
N ALA A 288 3.27 -18.06 -13.70
CA ALA A 288 2.13 -17.40 -14.31
C ALA A 288 2.25 -17.24 -15.84
N LEU A 289 3.47 -17.02 -16.36
CA LEU A 289 3.71 -16.93 -17.80
C LEU A 289 3.69 -18.32 -18.45
N ILE A 290 4.17 -19.35 -17.75
CA ILE A 290 4.15 -20.74 -18.26
C ILE A 290 2.70 -21.22 -18.37
N ASP A 291 1.93 -21.07 -17.31
CA ASP A 291 0.56 -21.56 -17.20
C ASP A 291 -0.38 -20.87 -18.19
N HIS A 292 -0.13 -19.59 -18.49
CA HIS A 292 -0.98 -18.77 -19.37
C HIS A 292 -0.25 -18.31 -20.64
N ARG A 293 0.75 -19.08 -21.09
CA ARG A 293 1.62 -18.74 -22.21
C ARG A 293 0.87 -18.30 -23.46
N SER A 294 -0.16 -19.03 -23.85
CA SER A 294 -0.93 -18.72 -25.06
C SER A 294 -1.59 -17.34 -25.01
N LYS A 295 -2.19 -16.98 -23.87
CA LYS A 295 -2.84 -15.66 -23.70
C LYS A 295 -1.81 -14.53 -23.79
N LEU A 296 -0.68 -14.67 -23.08
CA LEU A 296 0.35 -13.63 -23.01
C LEU A 296 1.09 -13.45 -24.34
N LEU A 297 1.42 -14.54 -25.06
CA LEU A 297 2.09 -14.47 -26.35
C LEU A 297 1.22 -13.85 -27.45
N ASN A 298 -0.11 -14.06 -27.38
CA ASN A 298 -1.06 -13.57 -28.39
C ASN A 298 -1.64 -12.18 -28.05
N ALA A 299 -1.22 -11.57 -26.94
CA ALA A 299 -1.65 -10.23 -26.56
C ALA A 299 -1.37 -9.21 -27.70
N LYS A 300 -2.41 -8.49 -28.11
CA LYS A 300 -2.28 -7.42 -29.11
C LYS A 300 -1.79 -6.12 -28.49
N ARG A 301 -2.15 -5.91 -27.23
CA ARG A 301 -1.78 -4.76 -26.41
C ARG A 301 -1.71 -5.18 -24.95
N ILE A 302 -0.84 -4.54 -24.19
CA ILE A 302 -0.81 -4.63 -22.74
C ILE A 302 -1.24 -3.27 -22.17
N ILE A 303 -2.13 -3.28 -21.18
CA ILE A 303 -2.55 -2.09 -20.45
C ILE A 303 -2.12 -2.28 -19.00
N ILE A 304 -1.33 -1.35 -18.46
CA ILE A 304 -0.91 -1.37 -17.07
C ILE A 304 -1.79 -0.37 -16.30
N VAL A 305 -2.47 -0.85 -15.25
CA VAL A 305 -3.32 -0.02 -14.39
C VAL A 305 -2.75 0.00 -12.97
N ALA A 306 -2.53 1.19 -12.43
CA ALA A 306 -1.93 1.37 -11.10
C ALA A 306 -2.16 2.79 -10.57
N CYS A 307 -1.78 3.02 -9.30
CA CYS A 307 -1.79 4.33 -8.63
C CYS A 307 -0.40 4.67 -8.09
N GLY A 308 -0.06 5.97 -8.05
CA GLY A 308 1.14 6.50 -7.38
C GLY A 308 2.45 5.83 -7.82
N THR A 309 3.23 5.40 -6.85
CA THR A 309 4.52 4.70 -7.04
C THR A 309 4.42 3.49 -7.98
N SER A 310 3.33 2.71 -7.88
CA SER A 310 3.09 1.55 -8.76
C SER A 310 2.83 1.97 -10.21
N TRP A 311 2.22 3.15 -10.44
CA TRP A 311 2.06 3.72 -11.78
C TRP A 311 3.42 4.11 -12.38
N HIS A 312 4.34 4.69 -11.56
CA HIS A 312 5.71 4.98 -12.01
C HIS A 312 6.47 3.70 -12.39
N ALA A 313 6.32 2.62 -11.61
CA ALA A 313 6.87 1.31 -11.97
C ALA A 313 6.28 0.80 -13.30
N GLY A 314 4.98 1.02 -13.52
CA GLY A 314 4.29 0.70 -14.77
C GLY A 314 4.89 1.42 -15.98
N LEU A 315 5.29 2.69 -15.84
CA LEU A 315 5.96 3.45 -16.93
C LEU A 315 7.31 2.84 -17.32
N ILE A 316 8.08 2.32 -16.35
CA ILE A 316 9.32 1.59 -16.61
C ILE A 316 9.00 0.27 -17.31
N GLY A 317 8.02 -0.48 -16.80
CA GLY A 317 7.54 -1.72 -17.39
C GLY A 317 7.07 -1.55 -18.84
N LYS A 318 6.41 -0.45 -19.16
CA LYS A 318 6.04 -0.09 -20.54
C LYS A 318 7.26 -0.06 -21.43
N GLN A 319 8.29 0.70 -21.06
CA GLN A 319 9.50 0.84 -21.89
C GLN A 319 10.21 -0.51 -22.08
N MET A 320 10.28 -1.34 -21.01
CA MET A 320 10.86 -2.68 -21.09
C MET A 320 10.08 -3.61 -22.02
N ILE A 321 8.75 -3.68 -21.86
CA ILE A 321 7.91 -4.57 -22.68
C ILE A 321 7.92 -4.12 -24.14
N GLU A 322 7.81 -2.82 -24.40
CA GLU A 322 7.89 -2.30 -25.78
C GLU A 322 9.24 -2.55 -26.41
N THR A 323 10.34 -2.42 -25.65
CA THR A 323 11.70 -2.65 -26.13
C THR A 323 11.95 -4.13 -26.43
N PHE A 324 11.69 -5.02 -25.48
CA PHE A 324 12.04 -6.43 -25.58
C PHE A 324 10.97 -7.28 -26.27
N CYS A 325 9.67 -7.04 -25.97
CA CYS A 325 8.59 -7.89 -26.47
C CYS A 325 7.92 -7.37 -27.75
N ARG A 326 8.16 -6.11 -28.11
CA ARG A 326 7.54 -5.44 -29.26
C ARG A 326 6.00 -5.49 -29.25
N ILE A 327 5.43 -5.38 -28.05
CA ILE A 327 3.99 -5.28 -27.82
C ILE A 327 3.67 -3.85 -27.38
N PRO A 328 2.67 -3.16 -27.98
CA PRO A 328 2.25 -1.83 -27.54
C PRO A 328 1.77 -1.86 -26.08
N VAL A 329 2.17 -0.88 -25.27
CA VAL A 329 1.78 -0.78 -23.86
C VAL A 329 1.20 0.60 -23.56
N GLU A 330 0.04 0.60 -22.92
CA GLU A 330 -0.56 1.80 -22.31
C GLU A 330 -0.38 1.72 -20.79
N VAL A 331 -0.16 2.86 -20.13
CA VAL A 331 -0.08 2.93 -18.67
C VAL A 331 -1.07 3.97 -18.19
N GLU A 332 -2.05 3.51 -17.41
CA GLU A 332 -3.19 4.31 -16.99
C GLU A 332 -3.21 4.48 -15.47
N TYR A 333 -3.61 5.65 -15.00
CA TYR A 333 -4.07 5.76 -13.63
C TYR A 333 -5.34 4.93 -13.46
N ALA A 334 -5.36 4.06 -12.45
CA ALA A 334 -6.50 3.17 -12.24
C ALA A 334 -7.81 3.96 -11.97
N SER A 335 -7.72 5.10 -11.28
CA SER A 335 -8.84 6.04 -11.06
C SER A 335 -9.43 6.54 -12.35
N GLU A 336 -8.59 6.95 -13.32
CA GLU A 336 -9.07 7.45 -14.62
C GLU A 336 -9.58 6.32 -15.50
N PHE A 337 -8.89 5.16 -15.50
CA PHE A 337 -9.27 4.00 -16.30
C PHE A 337 -10.69 3.54 -15.98
N ARG A 338 -11.07 3.49 -14.70
CA ARG A 338 -12.39 2.98 -14.29
C ARG A 338 -13.57 3.85 -14.77
N TYR A 339 -13.37 5.16 -14.95
CA TYR A 339 -14.46 6.10 -15.26
C TYR A 339 -14.52 6.56 -16.73
N ARG A 340 -13.40 6.54 -17.45
CA ARG A 340 -13.35 7.05 -18.83
C ARG A 340 -13.99 6.16 -19.91
N ASN A 341 -14.61 5.03 -19.53
CA ASN A 341 -15.13 4.04 -20.47
C ASN A 341 -14.03 3.49 -21.41
N PRO A 342 -12.98 2.82 -20.90
CA PRO A 342 -11.81 2.44 -21.68
C PRO A 342 -12.16 1.42 -22.78
N VAL A 343 -11.44 1.50 -23.90
CA VAL A 343 -11.49 0.47 -24.95
C VAL A 343 -10.60 -0.67 -24.51
N VAL A 344 -11.19 -1.76 -24.04
CA VAL A 344 -10.49 -2.96 -23.56
C VAL A 344 -11.34 -4.19 -23.87
N GLY A 345 -10.71 -5.34 -24.17
CA GLY A 345 -11.41 -6.57 -24.54
C GLY A 345 -10.50 -7.80 -24.56
N GLU A 346 -10.98 -8.89 -25.12
CA GLU A 346 -10.37 -10.24 -25.08
C GLU A 346 -8.94 -10.34 -25.64
N SER A 347 -8.55 -9.43 -26.53
CA SER A 347 -7.21 -9.38 -27.13
C SER A 347 -6.20 -8.63 -26.28
N ASP A 348 -6.64 -7.98 -25.21
CA ASP A 348 -5.80 -7.20 -24.33
C ASP A 348 -5.39 -8.02 -23.10
N VAL A 349 -4.21 -7.74 -22.60
CA VAL A 349 -3.74 -8.16 -21.27
C VAL A 349 -3.69 -6.93 -20.39
N VAL A 350 -4.36 -6.96 -19.24
CA VAL A 350 -4.30 -5.88 -18.25
C VAL A 350 -3.40 -6.31 -17.11
N ILE A 351 -2.34 -5.55 -16.86
CA ILE A 351 -1.43 -5.76 -15.72
C ILE A 351 -1.83 -4.80 -14.61
N ALA A 352 -2.28 -5.34 -13.48
CA ALA A 352 -2.62 -4.57 -12.28
C ALA A 352 -1.44 -4.59 -11.30
N ILE A 353 -0.93 -3.41 -10.91
CA ILE A 353 0.20 -3.29 -9.99
C ILE A 353 -0.25 -2.63 -8.70
N SER A 354 -0.02 -3.29 -7.55
CA SER A 354 -0.33 -2.75 -6.22
C SER A 354 0.59 -3.32 -5.16
N GLN A 355 1.13 -2.47 -4.28
CA GLN A 355 1.90 -2.93 -3.12
C GLN A 355 0.98 -3.65 -2.12
N SER A 356 -0.10 -3.01 -1.70
CA SER A 356 -1.03 -3.56 -0.70
C SER A 356 -1.96 -4.63 -1.27
N GLY A 357 -2.21 -4.63 -2.58
CA GLY A 357 -3.24 -5.44 -3.22
C GLY A 357 -4.67 -5.07 -2.82
N GLU A 358 -4.86 -3.92 -2.15
CA GLU A 358 -6.15 -3.44 -1.61
C GLU A 358 -6.52 -2.02 -2.13
N THR A 359 -5.80 -1.50 -3.12
CA THR A 359 -6.07 -0.18 -3.68
C THR A 359 -7.42 -0.19 -4.40
N ALA A 360 -8.39 0.59 -3.91
CA ALA A 360 -9.78 0.57 -4.39
C ALA A 360 -9.89 0.82 -5.89
N ASP A 361 -9.25 1.87 -6.40
CA ASP A 361 -9.29 2.20 -7.83
C ASP A 361 -8.68 1.09 -8.69
N THR A 362 -7.56 0.48 -8.23
CA THR A 362 -6.92 -0.60 -8.98
C THR A 362 -7.80 -1.85 -9.01
N LEU A 363 -8.44 -2.19 -7.89
CA LEU A 363 -9.39 -3.30 -7.83
C LEU A 363 -10.58 -3.07 -8.78
N ALA A 364 -11.19 -1.89 -8.74
CA ALA A 364 -12.31 -1.54 -9.62
C ALA A 364 -11.90 -1.53 -11.10
N ALA A 365 -10.67 -1.09 -11.43
CA ALA A 365 -10.14 -1.17 -12.79
C ALA A 365 -9.96 -2.62 -13.25
N VAL A 366 -9.51 -3.52 -12.37
CA VAL A 366 -9.42 -4.97 -12.62
C VAL A 366 -10.79 -5.57 -12.91
N GLU A 367 -11.78 -5.31 -12.07
CA GLU A 367 -13.15 -5.81 -12.22
C GLU A 367 -13.77 -5.33 -13.53
N LEU A 368 -13.60 -4.04 -13.87
CA LEU A 368 -14.08 -3.45 -15.13
C LEU A 368 -13.43 -4.13 -16.34
N ALA A 369 -12.10 -4.29 -16.34
CA ALA A 369 -11.39 -4.92 -17.45
C ALA A 369 -11.80 -6.39 -17.63
N LYS A 370 -11.94 -7.11 -16.52
CA LYS A 370 -12.39 -8.51 -16.50
C LYS A 370 -13.81 -8.66 -17.02
N SER A 371 -14.73 -7.77 -16.65
CA SER A 371 -16.11 -7.75 -17.15
C SER A 371 -16.20 -7.54 -18.68
N ARG A 372 -15.14 -6.98 -19.29
CA ARG A 372 -15.03 -6.76 -20.74
C ARG A 372 -14.22 -7.87 -21.45
N GLY A 373 -13.84 -8.92 -20.75
CA GLY A 373 -13.17 -10.09 -21.30
C GLY A 373 -11.65 -10.01 -21.38
N ALA A 374 -11.01 -8.95 -20.85
CA ALA A 374 -9.56 -8.88 -20.81
C ALA A 374 -8.96 -9.92 -19.87
N PHE A 375 -7.77 -10.40 -20.20
CA PHE A 375 -6.99 -11.27 -19.32
C PHE A 375 -6.20 -10.44 -18.32
N ILE A 376 -6.33 -10.73 -17.02
CA ILE A 376 -5.78 -9.92 -15.94
C ILE A 376 -4.56 -10.60 -15.31
N TYR A 377 -3.44 -9.88 -15.27
CA TYR A 377 -2.20 -10.28 -14.62
C TYR A 377 -1.91 -9.38 -13.41
N GLY A 378 -1.78 -9.95 -12.22
CA GLY A 378 -1.50 -9.20 -10.99
C GLY A 378 -0.01 -9.13 -10.65
N ILE A 379 0.49 -7.95 -10.27
CA ILE A 379 1.82 -7.78 -9.64
C ILE A 379 1.59 -7.14 -8.28
N CYS A 380 1.64 -7.96 -7.21
CA CYS A 380 1.32 -7.52 -5.86
C CYS A 380 2.36 -7.97 -4.84
N ASN A 381 2.39 -7.31 -3.68
CA ASN A 381 3.24 -7.74 -2.56
C ASN A 381 2.46 -8.54 -1.52
N ALA A 382 1.29 -8.07 -1.11
CA ALA A 382 0.50 -8.71 -0.06
C ALA A 382 -0.20 -9.96 -0.58
N ILE A 383 0.20 -11.12 -0.04
CA ILE A 383 -0.39 -12.42 -0.36
C ILE A 383 -1.82 -12.47 0.20
N GLY A 384 -2.77 -13.04 -0.55
CA GLY A 384 -4.16 -13.19 -0.13
C GLY A 384 -5.00 -11.91 -0.16
N SER A 385 -4.44 -10.76 -0.60
CA SER A 385 -5.18 -9.51 -0.76
C SER A 385 -6.20 -9.56 -1.92
N SER A 386 -7.04 -8.53 -2.01
CA SER A 386 -8.21 -8.52 -2.91
C SER A 386 -7.82 -8.54 -4.41
N ILE A 387 -6.82 -7.73 -4.81
CA ILE A 387 -6.41 -7.67 -6.23
C ILE A 387 -5.88 -9.02 -6.74
N PRO A 388 -4.93 -9.72 -6.06
CA PRO A 388 -4.50 -11.06 -6.52
C PRO A 388 -5.64 -12.06 -6.65
N ARG A 389 -6.64 -12.03 -5.76
CA ARG A 389 -7.81 -12.92 -5.86
C ARG A 389 -8.74 -12.58 -7.02
N ALA A 390 -8.78 -11.31 -7.44
CA ALA A 390 -9.60 -10.87 -8.57
C ALA A 390 -8.92 -11.12 -9.93
N THR A 391 -7.59 -11.28 -9.98
CA THR A 391 -6.82 -11.51 -11.21
C THR A 391 -6.89 -12.97 -11.67
N ASP A 392 -6.62 -13.21 -12.96
CA ASP A 392 -6.59 -14.56 -13.53
C ASP A 392 -5.29 -15.29 -13.19
N THR A 393 -4.21 -14.54 -13.02
CA THR A 393 -2.88 -15.01 -12.61
C THR A 393 -2.02 -13.83 -12.16
N GLY A 394 -0.81 -14.10 -11.67
CA GLY A 394 0.08 -13.02 -11.28
C GLY A 394 1.41 -13.45 -10.69
N THR A 395 2.17 -12.46 -10.24
CA THR A 395 3.48 -12.65 -9.62
C THR A 395 3.58 -11.78 -8.37
N TYR A 396 3.82 -12.40 -7.22
CA TYR A 396 4.14 -11.66 -5.99
C TYR A 396 5.57 -11.13 -6.03
N ILE A 397 5.79 -9.90 -5.53
CA ILE A 397 7.12 -9.28 -5.53
C ILE A 397 8.02 -9.76 -4.38
N HIS A 398 7.47 -10.35 -3.33
CA HIS A 398 8.18 -10.96 -2.19
C HIS A 398 9.21 -10.04 -1.51
N VAL A 399 8.90 -8.75 -1.37
CA VAL A 399 9.79 -7.80 -0.66
C VAL A 399 9.50 -7.70 0.85
N GLY A 400 8.61 -8.54 1.37
CA GLY A 400 8.14 -8.52 2.74
C GLY A 400 7.21 -7.33 3.04
N PRO A 401 6.75 -7.19 4.30
CA PRO A 401 5.92 -6.06 4.71
C PRO A 401 6.62 -4.73 4.50
N GLU A 402 5.89 -3.74 3.98
CA GLU A 402 6.34 -2.36 3.83
C GLU A 402 5.42 -1.46 4.65
N ILE A 403 5.98 -0.86 5.71
CA ILE A 403 5.24 -0.16 6.76
C ILE A 403 5.32 1.36 6.59
N GLY A 404 6.48 1.91 6.20
CA GLY A 404 6.63 3.32 5.88
C GLY A 404 5.58 3.75 4.85
N VAL A 405 4.85 4.85 5.11
CA VAL A 405 3.75 5.29 4.23
C VAL A 405 4.24 5.53 2.81
N ALA A 406 5.37 6.21 2.65
CA ALA A 406 6.01 6.39 1.36
C ALA A 406 6.68 5.09 0.90
N SER A 407 6.21 4.50 -0.20
CA SER A 407 6.74 3.24 -0.74
C SER A 407 8.19 3.38 -1.22
N THR A 408 9.02 2.38 -0.93
CA THR A 408 10.44 2.31 -1.30
C THR A 408 10.79 0.97 -1.94
N LYS A 409 10.90 -0.10 -1.14
CA LYS A 409 11.28 -1.45 -1.60
C LYS A 409 10.22 -2.10 -2.50
N ALA A 410 8.96 -1.73 -2.35
CA ALA A 410 7.90 -2.23 -3.24
C ALA A 410 8.10 -1.72 -4.67
N PHE A 411 8.53 -0.48 -4.86
CA PHE A 411 8.83 0.07 -6.18
C PHE A 411 9.92 -0.73 -6.90
N THR A 412 11.07 -0.94 -6.27
CA THR A 412 12.17 -1.70 -6.87
C THR A 412 11.81 -3.17 -7.08
N GLY A 413 11.01 -3.76 -6.19
CA GLY A 413 10.45 -5.09 -6.37
C GLY A 413 9.50 -5.18 -7.58
N GLN A 414 8.62 -4.20 -7.76
CA GLN A 414 7.71 -4.13 -8.92
C GLN A 414 8.49 -3.97 -10.23
N VAL A 415 9.49 -3.09 -10.28
CA VAL A 415 10.37 -2.92 -11.44
C VAL A 415 11.13 -4.21 -11.75
N THR A 416 11.63 -4.92 -10.72
CA THR A 416 12.32 -6.21 -10.89
C THR A 416 11.39 -7.28 -11.49
N VAL A 417 10.14 -7.38 -11.02
CA VAL A 417 9.15 -8.32 -11.60
C VAL A 417 8.80 -7.94 -13.03
N LEU A 418 8.60 -6.65 -13.32
CA LEU A 418 8.32 -6.17 -14.68
C LEU A 418 9.49 -6.46 -15.63
N THR A 419 10.74 -6.33 -15.16
CA THR A 419 11.94 -6.71 -15.91
C THR A 419 11.95 -8.21 -16.22
N MET A 420 11.72 -9.04 -15.19
CA MET A 420 11.64 -10.50 -15.37
C MET A 420 10.49 -10.90 -16.32
N PHE A 421 9.33 -10.26 -16.20
CA PHE A 421 8.18 -10.47 -17.08
C PHE A 421 8.52 -10.12 -18.53
N ALA A 422 9.11 -8.96 -18.77
CA ALA A 422 9.50 -8.53 -20.11
C ALA A 422 10.54 -9.48 -20.74
N LEU A 423 11.55 -9.90 -19.98
CA LEU A 423 12.59 -10.83 -20.45
C LEU A 423 11.98 -12.22 -20.76
N ALA A 424 11.20 -12.78 -19.84
CA ALA A 424 10.60 -14.10 -20.04
C ALA A 424 9.61 -14.11 -21.21
N LEU A 425 8.84 -13.03 -21.39
CA LEU A 425 7.90 -12.91 -22.51
C LEU A 425 8.64 -12.71 -23.84
N ALA A 426 9.72 -11.91 -23.85
CA ALA A 426 10.54 -11.67 -25.05
C ALA A 426 11.26 -12.93 -25.52
N ASP A 427 11.84 -13.70 -24.60
CA ASP A 427 12.44 -15.00 -24.89
C ASP A 427 11.40 -15.96 -25.47
N ALA A 428 10.23 -16.08 -24.83
CA ALA A 428 9.15 -16.93 -25.31
C ALA A 428 8.58 -16.53 -26.68
N LYS A 429 8.68 -15.23 -27.08
CA LYS A 429 8.30 -14.68 -28.39
C LYS A 429 9.44 -14.74 -29.41
N GLY A 430 10.68 -14.92 -29.00
CA GLY A 430 11.86 -14.84 -29.86
C GLY A 430 12.13 -13.42 -30.37
N THR A 431 11.79 -12.38 -29.59
CA THR A 431 11.95 -10.96 -29.97
C THR A 431 13.20 -10.29 -29.43
N VAL A 432 13.95 -10.97 -28.59
CA VAL A 432 15.26 -10.56 -28.05
C VAL A 432 16.33 -11.54 -28.50
N SER A 433 17.54 -11.05 -28.79
CA SER A 433 18.68 -11.92 -29.10
C SER A 433 19.14 -12.69 -27.86
N HIS A 434 19.67 -13.89 -28.05
CA HIS A 434 20.18 -14.70 -26.93
C HIS A 434 21.27 -13.95 -26.14
N ASP A 435 22.16 -13.25 -26.82
CA ASP A 435 23.25 -12.51 -26.18
C ASP A 435 22.73 -11.35 -25.31
N GLU A 436 21.77 -10.56 -25.82
CA GLU A 436 21.16 -9.46 -25.08
C GLU A 436 20.35 -9.97 -23.88
N TYR A 437 19.58 -11.05 -24.08
CA TYR A 437 18.84 -11.70 -23.02
C TYR A 437 19.76 -12.18 -21.90
N THR A 438 20.78 -12.99 -22.25
CA THR A 438 21.76 -13.54 -21.30
C THR A 438 22.50 -12.44 -20.54
N LYS A 439 22.96 -11.41 -21.26
CA LYS A 439 23.62 -10.26 -20.63
C LYS A 439 22.69 -9.58 -19.62
N THR A 440 21.44 -9.32 -19.98
CA THR A 440 20.49 -8.65 -19.11
C THR A 440 20.13 -9.49 -17.87
N VAL A 441 19.95 -10.81 -18.04
CA VAL A 441 19.68 -11.73 -16.91
C VAL A 441 20.84 -11.75 -15.91
N LYS A 442 22.09 -11.85 -16.42
CA LYS A 442 23.29 -11.86 -15.57
C LYS A 442 23.47 -10.55 -14.82
N GLU A 443 23.22 -9.43 -15.48
CA GLU A 443 23.36 -8.12 -14.87
C GLU A 443 22.24 -7.84 -13.86
N LEU A 444 20.99 -8.21 -14.17
CA LEU A 444 19.88 -8.14 -13.22
C LEU A 444 20.20 -8.88 -11.92
N ALA A 445 20.83 -10.05 -12.01
CA ALA A 445 21.24 -10.82 -10.83
C ALA A 445 22.32 -10.12 -9.98
N GLN A 446 23.06 -9.15 -10.54
CA GLN A 446 24.09 -8.36 -9.83
C GLN A 446 23.49 -7.10 -9.16
N ILE A 447 22.31 -6.66 -9.53
CA ILE A 447 21.69 -5.43 -9.00
C ILE A 447 21.64 -5.40 -7.47
N PRO A 448 21.30 -6.48 -6.74
CA PRO A 448 21.34 -6.46 -5.27
C PRO A 448 22.71 -6.11 -4.70
N ALA A 449 23.79 -6.62 -5.28
CA ALA A 449 25.15 -6.33 -4.85
C ALA A 449 25.53 -4.86 -5.17
N MET A 450 25.14 -4.36 -6.34
CA MET A 450 25.34 -2.96 -6.74
C MET A 450 24.62 -2.00 -5.78
N ILE A 451 23.36 -2.28 -5.42
CA ILE A 451 22.59 -1.47 -4.46
C ILE A 451 23.23 -1.53 -3.07
N LYS A 452 23.69 -2.70 -2.62
CA LYS A 452 24.37 -2.84 -1.32
C LYS A 452 25.62 -1.95 -1.23
N ASP A 453 26.39 -1.87 -2.30
CA ASP A 453 27.54 -0.96 -2.36
C ASP A 453 27.12 0.51 -2.46
N LEU A 454 26.09 0.81 -3.23
CA LEU A 454 25.55 2.17 -3.39
C LEU A 454 25.01 2.74 -2.07
N LEU A 455 24.42 1.92 -1.19
CA LEU A 455 23.92 2.39 0.10
C LEU A 455 25.00 2.99 1.01
N LYS A 456 26.29 2.78 0.71
CA LYS A 456 27.40 3.41 1.42
C LYS A 456 27.47 4.94 1.22
N VAL A 457 26.77 5.48 0.20
CA VAL A 457 26.65 6.93 -0.03
C VAL A 457 25.67 7.63 0.93
N ASN A 458 25.03 6.88 1.85
CA ASN A 458 24.03 7.40 2.77
C ASN A 458 24.48 8.67 3.50
N ASP A 459 25.68 8.65 4.10
CA ASP A 459 26.18 9.78 4.89
C ASP A 459 26.54 10.99 4.00
N GLN A 460 27.06 10.75 2.80
CA GLN A 460 27.28 11.79 1.79
C GLN A 460 25.97 12.50 1.43
N ILE A 461 24.90 11.70 1.22
CA ILE A 461 23.58 12.27 0.88
C ILE A 461 22.99 12.99 2.09
N ALA A 462 23.19 12.51 3.31
CA ALA A 462 22.77 13.20 4.52
C ALA A 462 23.42 14.60 4.67
N ASP A 463 24.71 14.71 4.39
CA ASP A 463 25.42 15.99 4.40
C ASP A 463 24.93 16.92 3.29
N MET A 464 24.75 16.38 2.08
CA MET A 464 24.18 17.10 0.95
C MET A 464 22.78 17.64 1.25
N ALA A 465 21.91 16.82 1.84
CA ALA A 465 20.53 17.19 2.18
C ALA A 465 20.43 18.44 3.04
N ARG A 466 21.38 18.65 3.98
CA ARG A 466 21.44 19.84 4.83
C ARG A 466 21.54 21.13 4.03
N THR A 467 22.26 21.09 2.90
CA THR A 467 22.46 22.24 2.03
C THR A 467 21.20 22.70 1.32
N PHE A 468 20.24 21.77 1.09
CA PHE A 468 19.03 22.05 0.31
C PHE A 468 17.75 22.17 1.15
N THR A 469 17.85 22.24 2.48
CA THR A 469 16.69 22.37 3.39
C THR A 469 15.93 23.68 3.24
N TYR A 470 16.55 24.73 2.68
CA TYR A 470 15.92 26.02 2.41
C TYR A 470 14.86 25.95 1.31
N ALA A 471 14.99 24.99 0.39
CA ALA A 471 14.17 24.92 -0.80
C ALA A 471 12.69 24.63 -0.47
N ARG A 472 11.80 25.30 -1.20
CA ARG A 472 10.36 25.11 -1.15
C ARG A 472 9.84 24.34 -2.34
N ASN A 473 10.60 24.34 -3.43
CA ASN A 473 10.31 23.66 -4.68
C ASN A 473 11.53 22.90 -5.17
N PHE A 474 11.30 21.81 -5.91
CA PHE A 474 12.33 21.02 -6.59
C PHE A 474 11.84 20.59 -7.96
N LEU A 475 12.73 20.57 -8.95
CA LEU A 475 12.51 19.87 -10.19
C LEU A 475 13.35 18.59 -10.26
N TYR A 476 12.78 17.55 -10.83
CA TYR A 476 13.46 16.29 -11.11
C TYR A 476 13.43 16.04 -12.61
N LEU A 477 14.59 15.81 -13.21
CA LEU A 477 14.73 15.64 -14.65
C LEU A 477 15.31 14.28 -15.00
N GLY A 478 14.68 13.59 -15.94
CA GLY A 478 15.15 12.33 -16.48
C GLY A 478 14.78 12.18 -17.96
N ARG A 479 15.39 11.25 -18.67
CA ARG A 479 15.04 10.88 -20.05
C ARG A 479 15.01 9.37 -20.20
N GLY A 480 14.17 8.87 -21.13
CA GLY A 480 14.02 7.43 -21.33
C GLY A 480 13.64 6.73 -20.03
N PHE A 481 14.35 5.69 -19.65
CA PHE A 481 14.14 4.94 -18.42
C PHE A 481 14.30 5.77 -17.15
N SER A 482 15.09 6.85 -17.17
CA SER A 482 15.30 7.75 -16.02
C SER A 482 14.14 8.72 -15.79
N TYR A 483 13.23 8.95 -16.75
CA TYR A 483 12.09 9.85 -16.55
C TYR A 483 11.11 9.34 -15.47
N PRO A 484 10.65 8.10 -15.51
CA PRO A 484 9.82 7.57 -14.41
C PRO A 484 10.52 7.57 -13.05
N VAL A 485 11.84 7.42 -13.03
CA VAL A 485 12.65 7.52 -11.80
C VAL A 485 12.65 8.97 -11.26
N ALA A 486 12.72 9.96 -12.14
CA ALA A 486 12.59 11.37 -11.76
C ALA A 486 11.21 11.67 -11.16
N LEU A 487 10.13 11.11 -11.73
CA LEU A 487 8.78 11.20 -11.17
C LEU A 487 8.71 10.58 -9.76
N GLU A 488 9.31 9.40 -9.58
CA GLU A 488 9.33 8.69 -8.30
C GLU A 488 10.13 9.46 -7.24
N GLY A 489 11.29 10.00 -7.58
CA GLY A 489 12.09 10.84 -6.69
C GLY A 489 11.33 12.09 -6.25
N ALA A 490 10.66 12.77 -7.18
CA ALA A 490 9.82 13.93 -6.89
C ALA A 490 8.64 13.55 -5.97
N LEU A 491 8.01 12.41 -6.21
CA LEU A 491 6.92 11.89 -5.36
C LEU A 491 7.43 11.65 -3.94
N LYS A 492 8.55 10.95 -3.76
CA LYS A 492 9.12 10.68 -2.42
C LYS A 492 9.41 11.97 -1.67
N LEU A 493 10.02 12.97 -2.33
CA LEU A 493 10.33 14.24 -1.68
C LEU A 493 9.06 14.97 -1.22
N LYS A 494 8.02 15.07 -2.06
CA LYS A 494 6.78 15.77 -1.70
C LYS A 494 6.01 15.08 -0.58
N GLU A 495 5.96 13.75 -0.59
CA GLU A 495 5.22 12.96 0.40
C GLU A 495 5.72 13.18 1.83
N ILE A 496 7.03 13.17 2.04
CA ILE A 496 7.60 13.13 3.38
C ILE A 496 8.19 14.46 3.85
N SER A 497 8.58 15.37 2.94
CA SER A 497 9.16 16.68 3.29
C SER A 497 8.18 17.83 3.17
N TYR A 498 7.07 17.64 2.44
CA TYR A 498 6.07 18.66 2.07
C TYR A 498 6.64 19.77 1.17
N ILE A 499 7.77 19.51 0.53
CA ILE A 499 8.33 20.36 -0.51
C ILE A 499 7.57 20.07 -1.80
N HIS A 500 7.15 21.10 -2.53
CA HIS A 500 6.58 20.90 -3.86
C HIS A 500 7.68 20.40 -4.81
N ALA A 501 7.51 19.20 -5.34
CA ALA A 501 8.47 18.58 -6.23
C ALA A 501 7.78 17.97 -7.46
N GLU A 502 8.33 18.22 -8.64
CA GLU A 502 7.79 17.73 -9.89
C GLU A 502 8.87 17.06 -10.76
N GLY A 503 8.48 15.97 -11.44
CA GLY A 503 9.34 15.27 -12.40
C GLY A 503 8.94 15.61 -13.82
N TYR A 504 9.94 15.89 -14.68
CA TYR A 504 9.74 16.18 -16.09
C TYR A 504 10.67 15.36 -16.98
N PRO A 505 10.23 15.00 -18.20
CA PRO A 505 11.17 14.63 -19.25
C PRO A 505 12.11 15.83 -19.48
N ALA A 506 13.43 15.64 -19.39
CA ALA A 506 14.36 16.76 -19.36
C ALA A 506 14.24 17.70 -20.58
N ALA A 507 13.81 17.18 -21.75
CA ALA A 507 13.56 18.01 -22.93
C ALA A 507 12.36 18.94 -22.77
N GLU A 508 11.30 18.47 -22.08
CA GLU A 508 10.05 19.23 -21.86
C GLU A 508 10.23 20.42 -20.93
N MET A 509 11.35 20.46 -20.18
CA MET A 509 11.71 21.62 -19.38
C MET A 509 11.65 22.93 -20.20
N LYS A 510 12.04 22.88 -21.48
CA LYS A 510 12.07 24.03 -22.41
C LYS A 510 10.69 24.57 -22.77
N HIS A 511 9.64 23.75 -22.60
CA HIS A 511 8.28 24.06 -22.98
C HIS A 511 7.41 24.62 -21.82
N GLY A 512 8.07 25.26 -20.85
CA GLY A 512 7.39 25.94 -19.73
C GLY A 512 8.20 25.89 -18.43
N PRO A 513 8.52 24.70 -17.87
CA PRO A 513 9.16 24.59 -16.56
C PRO A 513 10.49 25.34 -16.39
N ILE A 514 11.23 25.59 -17.47
CA ILE A 514 12.46 26.39 -17.42
C ILE A 514 12.26 27.82 -16.90
N ALA A 515 11.03 28.35 -16.99
CA ALA A 515 10.69 29.65 -16.44
C ALA A 515 10.78 29.71 -14.90
N LEU A 516 10.74 28.55 -14.23
CA LEU A 516 10.81 28.41 -12.78
C LEU A 516 12.25 28.33 -12.26
N ILE A 517 13.25 28.21 -13.16
CA ILE A 517 14.65 28.02 -12.77
C ILE A 517 15.24 29.32 -12.25
N ASP A 518 15.66 29.30 -11.00
CA ASP A 518 16.40 30.35 -10.29
C ASP A 518 17.40 29.74 -9.29
N SER A 519 18.03 30.56 -8.47
CA SER A 519 19.00 30.13 -7.45
C SER A 519 18.38 29.37 -6.27
N ASP A 520 17.06 29.49 -6.06
CA ASP A 520 16.34 28.96 -4.91
C ASP A 520 15.58 27.66 -5.22
N MET A 521 15.58 27.27 -6.51
CA MET A 521 14.93 26.06 -7.00
C MET A 521 15.95 25.01 -7.43
N PRO A 522 16.33 24.06 -6.55
CA PRO A 522 17.24 22.98 -6.92
C PRO A 522 16.63 22.05 -7.98
N VAL A 523 17.48 21.56 -8.85
CA VAL A 523 17.14 20.61 -9.90
C VAL A 523 17.93 19.33 -9.69
N VAL A 524 17.25 18.20 -9.53
CA VAL A 524 17.86 16.87 -9.54
C VAL A 524 17.84 16.36 -10.98
N ALA A 525 18.99 16.10 -11.56
CA ALA A 525 19.11 15.60 -12.94
C ALA A 525 19.75 14.21 -12.96
N ILE A 526 19.04 13.22 -13.52
CA ILE A 526 19.57 11.87 -13.74
C ILE A 526 20.29 11.86 -15.07
N ALA A 527 21.62 11.76 -15.04
CA ALA A 527 22.54 12.00 -16.16
C ALA A 527 23.62 10.92 -16.25
N THR A 528 23.19 9.69 -16.34
CA THR A 528 24.03 8.50 -16.45
C THR A 528 24.57 8.30 -17.87
N HIS A 529 25.64 7.52 -18.03
CA HIS A 529 26.28 7.23 -19.32
C HIS A 529 25.42 6.28 -20.18
N ASN A 530 24.27 6.78 -20.62
CA ASN A 530 23.36 6.08 -21.52
C ASN A 530 23.23 6.84 -22.86
N GLY A 531 22.43 6.33 -23.79
CA GLY A 531 22.21 6.95 -25.09
C GLY A 531 21.66 8.38 -25.06
N MET A 532 21.20 8.88 -23.89
CA MET A 532 20.66 10.23 -23.69
C MET A 532 21.62 11.19 -22.98
N TYR A 533 22.81 10.73 -22.56
CA TYR A 533 23.76 11.49 -21.74
C TYR A 533 24.04 12.90 -22.26
N GLU A 534 24.46 13.04 -23.54
CA GLU A 534 24.77 14.34 -24.14
C GLU A 534 23.57 15.29 -24.15
N LYS A 535 22.37 14.75 -24.28
CA LYS A 535 21.13 15.54 -24.25
C LYS A 535 20.83 16.05 -22.87
N VAL A 536 21.01 15.21 -21.84
CA VAL A 536 20.81 15.62 -20.44
C VAL A 536 21.89 16.62 -20.04
N ARG A 537 23.15 16.43 -20.44
CA ARG A 537 24.24 17.39 -20.23
C ARG A 537 23.88 18.78 -20.76
N SER A 538 23.35 18.85 -22.00
CA SER A 538 22.89 20.11 -22.57
C SER A 538 21.77 20.75 -21.74
N ASN A 539 20.82 19.96 -21.23
CA ASN A 539 19.76 20.48 -20.36
C ASN A 539 20.34 21.01 -19.03
N ILE A 540 21.34 20.34 -18.44
CA ILE A 540 22.03 20.83 -17.24
C ILE A 540 22.72 22.18 -17.51
N GLN A 541 23.40 22.34 -18.65
CA GLN A 541 24.02 23.60 -19.05
C GLN A 541 23.01 24.75 -19.18
N GLU A 542 21.82 24.47 -19.70
CA GLU A 542 20.73 25.46 -19.80
C GLU A 542 20.21 25.90 -18.43
N ILE A 543 20.15 24.98 -17.45
CA ILE A 543 19.81 25.29 -16.05
C ILE A 543 20.89 26.15 -15.44
N LYS A 544 22.15 25.77 -15.60
CA LYS A 544 23.30 26.52 -15.05
C LYS A 544 23.40 27.94 -15.64
N ALA A 545 23.08 28.12 -16.93
CA ALA A 545 23.02 29.44 -17.58
C ALA A 545 21.97 30.38 -16.93
N ARG A 546 21.01 29.83 -16.16
CA ARG A 546 19.97 30.57 -15.41
C ARG A 546 20.21 30.58 -13.91
N GLN A 547 21.47 30.33 -13.49
CA GLN A 547 21.88 30.28 -12.08
C GLN A 547 21.19 29.15 -11.26
N GLY A 548 20.57 28.19 -11.92
CA GLY A 548 19.94 27.05 -11.26
C GLY A 548 21.00 26.17 -10.56
N ARG A 549 20.61 25.60 -9.42
CA ARG A 549 21.43 24.67 -8.66
C ARG A 549 21.11 23.23 -9.07
N VAL A 550 22.14 22.45 -9.40
CA VAL A 550 21.98 21.10 -9.93
C VAL A 550 22.60 20.07 -9.00
N ILE A 551 21.78 19.10 -8.59
CA ILE A 551 22.20 17.83 -8.00
C ILE A 551 22.20 16.81 -9.13
N ALA A 552 23.37 16.36 -9.57
CA ALA A 552 23.48 15.40 -10.66
C ALA A 552 23.65 13.97 -10.14
N ILE A 553 22.85 13.06 -10.67
CA ILE A 553 23.03 11.62 -10.51
C ILE A 553 23.77 11.12 -11.74
N VAL A 554 25.00 10.69 -11.57
CA VAL A 554 25.90 10.34 -12.70
C VAL A 554 26.46 8.93 -12.58
N THR A 555 26.92 8.36 -13.69
CA THR A 555 27.70 7.11 -13.65
C THR A 555 29.05 7.36 -12.99
N LYS A 556 29.51 6.42 -12.18
CA LYS A 556 30.78 6.49 -11.46
C LYS A 556 31.94 6.82 -12.39
N GLY A 557 32.72 7.82 -11.95
CA GLY A 557 33.86 8.32 -12.71
C GLY A 557 33.51 9.34 -13.79
N ASP A 558 32.27 9.86 -13.83
CA ASP A 558 31.93 10.99 -14.70
C ASP A 558 32.75 12.23 -14.31
N THR A 559 33.44 12.80 -15.30
CA THR A 559 34.28 14.00 -15.13
C THR A 559 33.68 15.24 -15.81
N THR A 560 32.66 15.07 -16.63
CA THR A 560 32.10 16.15 -17.44
C THR A 560 30.96 16.87 -16.70
N ILE A 561 29.93 16.16 -16.28
CA ILE A 561 28.80 16.73 -15.54
C ILE A 561 29.25 17.11 -14.14
N SER A 562 30.13 16.34 -13.52
CA SER A 562 30.69 16.61 -12.20
C SER A 562 31.39 17.97 -12.09
N GLN A 563 31.86 18.54 -13.21
CA GLN A 563 32.49 19.88 -13.24
C GLN A 563 31.48 21.03 -13.29
N ILE A 564 30.24 20.78 -13.69
CA ILE A 564 29.19 21.81 -13.87
C ILE A 564 28.07 21.73 -12.84
N ALA A 565 27.86 20.57 -12.21
CA ALA A 565 26.86 20.38 -11.17
C ALA A 565 27.33 20.96 -9.83
N ASP A 566 26.39 21.36 -8.98
CA ASP A 566 26.68 21.88 -7.63
C ASP A 566 26.88 20.74 -6.62
N ALA A 567 26.25 19.60 -6.87
CA ALA A 567 26.43 18.39 -6.08
C ALA A 567 26.30 17.15 -6.99
N VAL A 568 27.00 16.08 -6.65
CA VAL A 568 27.08 14.87 -7.47
C VAL A 568 26.89 13.63 -6.60
N ILE A 569 26.09 12.68 -7.10
CA ILE A 569 25.95 11.34 -6.56
C ILE A 569 26.30 10.35 -7.66
N GLU A 570 27.28 9.50 -7.42
CA GLU A 570 27.73 8.51 -8.39
C GLU A 570 26.97 7.20 -8.26
N LEU A 571 26.55 6.64 -9.39
CA LEU A 571 25.94 5.31 -9.53
C LEU A 571 26.93 4.31 -10.13
N PRO A 572 26.83 3.02 -9.78
CA PRO A 572 27.51 1.98 -10.55
C PRO A 572 27.02 2.00 -12.00
N ASP A 573 27.92 1.67 -12.93
CA ASP A 573 27.57 1.50 -14.34
C ASP A 573 26.69 0.25 -14.51
N THR A 574 25.62 0.38 -15.27
CA THR A 574 24.66 -0.70 -15.55
C THR A 574 23.91 -0.44 -16.86
N MET A 575 23.25 -1.48 -17.38
CA MET A 575 22.44 -1.35 -18.61
C MET A 575 21.30 -0.33 -18.42
N ASP A 576 21.01 0.44 -19.46
CA ASP A 576 19.97 1.49 -19.45
C ASP A 576 18.62 1.00 -18.87
N CYS A 577 18.21 -0.22 -19.22
CA CYS A 577 16.95 -0.80 -18.74
C CYS A 577 16.97 -1.20 -17.26
N LEU A 578 18.14 -1.39 -16.64
CA LEU A 578 18.31 -1.74 -15.23
C LEU A 578 18.67 -0.52 -14.36
N GLU A 579 19.06 0.60 -14.99
CA GLU A 579 19.35 1.87 -14.31
C GLU A 579 18.26 2.30 -13.32
N PRO A 580 16.96 2.17 -13.61
CA PRO A 580 15.91 2.53 -12.67
C PRO A 580 16.05 1.89 -11.29
N LEU A 581 16.56 0.66 -11.20
CA LEU A 581 16.73 -0.06 -9.93
C LEU A 581 17.83 0.56 -9.05
N VAL A 582 18.88 1.10 -9.64
CA VAL A 582 20.00 1.73 -8.91
C VAL A 582 19.78 3.22 -8.71
N ALA A 583 19.24 3.93 -9.72
CA ALA A 583 19.07 5.38 -9.67
C ALA A 583 17.99 5.83 -8.66
N THR A 584 17.04 4.98 -8.33
CA THR A 584 15.99 5.27 -7.33
C THR A 584 16.55 5.36 -5.90
N ILE A 585 17.57 4.57 -5.58
CA ILE A 585 18.11 4.48 -4.21
C ILE A 585 18.59 5.83 -3.66
N PRO A 586 19.48 6.57 -4.34
CA PRO A 586 19.92 7.88 -3.83
C PRO A 586 18.80 8.92 -3.79
N LEU A 587 17.78 8.82 -4.65
CA LEU A 587 16.62 9.72 -4.61
C LEU A 587 15.74 9.47 -3.38
N GLN A 588 15.56 8.21 -2.99
CA GLN A 588 14.87 7.84 -1.75
C GLN A 588 15.65 8.34 -0.52
N LEU A 589 16.98 8.16 -0.49
CA LEU A 589 17.83 8.66 0.58
C LEU A 589 17.82 10.19 0.67
N LEU A 590 17.88 10.89 -0.47
CA LEU A 590 17.83 12.36 -0.52
C LEU A 590 16.52 12.89 0.04
N ALA A 591 15.40 12.32 -0.37
CA ALA A 591 14.08 12.67 0.15
C ALA A 591 13.99 12.43 1.66
N TYR A 592 14.45 11.26 2.13
CA TYR A 592 14.49 10.90 3.55
C TYR A 592 15.30 11.91 4.36
N HIS A 593 16.54 12.19 3.98
CA HIS A 593 17.42 13.07 4.74
C HIS A 593 16.94 14.53 4.73
N ILE A 594 16.41 15.05 3.61
CA ILE A 594 15.79 16.37 3.57
C ILE A 594 14.61 16.45 4.54
N ALA A 595 13.75 15.42 4.58
CA ALA A 595 12.60 15.40 5.50
C ALA A 595 13.05 15.36 6.97
N ILE A 596 14.05 14.55 7.31
CA ILE A 596 14.63 14.50 8.66
C ILE A 596 15.22 15.86 9.05
N CYS A 597 16.00 16.50 8.19
CA CYS A 597 16.55 17.84 8.44
C CYS A 597 15.46 18.90 8.64
N LYS A 598 14.28 18.71 8.06
CA LYS A 598 13.10 19.58 8.26
C LYS A 598 12.24 19.17 9.45
N GLY A 599 12.66 18.19 10.27
CA GLY A 599 11.92 17.71 11.43
C GLY A 599 10.58 17.09 11.11
N LYS A 600 10.47 16.38 9.96
CA LYS A 600 9.24 15.71 9.53
C LYS A 600 9.22 14.25 9.93
N ASP A 601 8.03 13.74 10.24
CA ASP A 601 7.81 12.30 10.42
C ASP A 601 7.78 11.64 9.03
N VAL A 602 8.76 10.79 8.75
CA VAL A 602 8.94 10.13 7.44
C VAL A 602 8.14 8.82 7.33
N ASP A 603 7.81 8.21 8.47
CA ASP A 603 7.03 6.97 8.50
C ASP A 603 5.51 7.25 8.44
N GLN A 604 5.08 8.38 9.04
CA GLN A 604 3.68 8.80 9.13
C GLN A 604 3.52 10.27 8.69
N PRO A 605 3.74 10.58 7.41
CA PRO A 605 3.59 11.94 6.91
C PRO A 605 2.12 12.36 6.93
N ARG A 606 1.87 13.64 7.29
CA ARG A 606 0.51 14.19 7.39
C ARG A 606 -0.28 13.99 6.09
N ASN A 607 -1.59 13.77 6.22
CA ASN A 607 -2.54 13.68 5.11
C ASN A 607 -2.26 12.52 4.12
N LEU A 608 -1.49 11.52 4.52
CA LEU A 608 -1.23 10.33 3.70
C LEU A 608 -1.54 9.06 4.49
N ALA A 609 -2.06 8.07 3.80
CA ALA A 609 -2.21 6.70 4.29
C ALA A 609 -1.42 5.73 3.40
N LYS A 610 -0.94 4.63 3.96
CA LYS A 610 -0.14 3.63 3.22
C LYS A 610 -0.88 3.05 2.01
N SER A 611 -2.19 2.91 2.09
CA SER A 611 -3.01 2.39 1.00
C SER A 611 -4.40 3.01 1.05
N VAL A 612 -4.94 3.36 -0.11
CA VAL A 612 -6.28 3.94 -0.28
C VAL A 612 -7.23 2.81 -0.67
N THR A 613 -8.09 2.39 0.27
CA THR A 613 -9.04 1.28 0.09
C THR A 613 -10.48 1.72 -0.05
N VAL A 614 -10.71 3.01 -0.03
CA VAL A 614 -12.02 3.65 -0.27
C VAL A 614 -11.81 4.79 -1.24
N GLU A 615 -12.86 5.14 -1.94
CA GLU A 615 -12.90 6.28 -2.86
C GLU A 615 -13.38 7.54 -2.13
#